data_e77910e8132bc448ad45c3d32f99ed0a
#
_entry.id   e77910e8132bc448ad45c3d32f99ed0a
#
_cell.length_a   1.000
_cell.length_b   1.000
_cell.length_c   1.000
_cell.angle_alpha   90.00
_cell.angle_beta   90.00
_cell.angle_gamma   90.00
#
_symmetry.space_group_name_H-M   'P 1'
#
loop_
_entity.id
_entity.type
_entity.pdbx_description
1 polymer ?
#
loop_
_entity_poly.entity_id
_entity_poly.type
_entity_poly.pdbx_seq_one_letter_code
_entity_poly.pdbx_strand_id
1 'polypeptide(L)'
;WDIESRCRSALDAWGLPHVELTASTDSLSGGEKTRLSLAGLTIHRPAIVLLDEPTNHLDRTGRDRLYDYIRTCKATLIVVSHDTYLLNLLDRTCELSKKGLKTYGGNYNFYREQKRIEDSALEQRIDSEQAALRLARKKAQEIAERQQKRFNQGERNKDRLPRILRKGAKDRGETTISKLREKH
;
A
#
# COMPACT_ATOMS: atom_id res chain seq x y z
N TRP A 1 -39.95 -12.00 -29.88
CA TRP A 1 -40.31 -13.23 -29.12
C TRP A 1 -39.17 -13.67 -28.18
N ASP A 2 -37.91 -13.43 -28.52
CA ASP A 2 -36.77 -13.92 -27.76
C ASP A 2 -36.41 -13.04 -26.56
N ILE A 3 -36.60 -11.73 -26.65
CA ILE A 3 -36.12 -10.80 -25.61
C ILE A 3 -36.89 -10.92 -24.28
N GLU A 4 -38.23 -11.07 -24.36
CA GLU A 4 -39.04 -11.22 -23.15
C GLU A 4 -38.70 -12.52 -22.41
N SER A 5 -38.59 -13.63 -23.16
CA SER A 5 -38.18 -14.92 -22.60
C SER A 5 -36.80 -14.85 -21.95
N ARG A 6 -35.84 -14.16 -22.58
CA ARG A 6 -34.49 -13.95 -22.04
C ARG A 6 -34.52 -13.11 -20.77
N CYS A 7 -35.34 -12.06 -20.74
CA CYS A 7 -35.51 -11.23 -19.55
C CYS A 7 -36.10 -12.06 -18.38
N ARG A 8 -37.16 -12.85 -18.62
CA ARG A 8 -37.74 -13.72 -17.59
C ARG A 8 -36.73 -14.74 -17.08
N SER A 9 -36.03 -15.43 -17.98
CA SER A 9 -34.97 -16.38 -17.58
C SER A 9 -33.86 -15.74 -16.77
N ALA A 10 -33.46 -14.52 -17.10
CA ALA A 10 -32.46 -13.79 -16.34
C ALA A 10 -32.98 -13.39 -14.95
N LEU A 11 -34.21 -12.90 -14.85
CA LEU A 11 -34.82 -12.59 -13.55
C LEU A 11 -34.91 -13.83 -12.66
N ASP A 12 -35.36 -14.97 -13.19
CA ASP A 12 -35.41 -16.25 -12.48
C ASP A 12 -34.03 -16.68 -11.98
N ALA A 13 -33.02 -16.61 -12.85
CA ALA A 13 -31.64 -16.94 -12.52
C ALA A 13 -31.10 -16.08 -11.37
N TRP A 14 -31.50 -14.82 -11.28
CA TRP A 14 -31.13 -13.91 -10.20
C TRP A 14 -32.08 -13.88 -9.01
N GLY A 15 -33.08 -14.81 -8.97
CA GLY A 15 -34.02 -14.93 -7.86
C GLY A 15 -35.04 -13.80 -7.77
N LEU A 16 -35.46 -13.30 -8.90
CA LEU A 16 -36.46 -12.24 -9.05
C LEU A 16 -37.67 -12.69 -9.88
N PRO A 17 -38.20 -13.92 -9.69
CA PRO A 17 -39.33 -14.43 -10.50
C PRO A 17 -40.61 -13.62 -10.31
N HIS A 18 -40.74 -12.93 -9.18
CA HIS A 18 -41.90 -12.12 -8.82
C HIS A 18 -41.87 -10.72 -9.47
N VAL A 19 -40.76 -10.32 -10.08
CA VAL A 19 -40.62 -8.99 -10.69
C VAL A 19 -41.18 -9.01 -12.10
N GLU A 20 -42.24 -8.25 -12.32
CA GLU A 20 -42.81 -8.07 -13.64
C GLU A 20 -41.94 -7.17 -14.51
N LEU A 21 -41.91 -7.42 -15.84
CA LEU A 21 -41.11 -6.64 -16.79
C LEU A 21 -41.57 -5.17 -16.89
N THR A 22 -42.79 -4.89 -16.48
CA THR A 22 -43.39 -3.54 -16.46
C THR A 22 -43.29 -2.86 -15.08
N ALA A 23 -42.75 -3.55 -14.08
CA ALA A 23 -42.67 -3.03 -12.72
C ALA A 23 -41.74 -1.83 -12.62
N SER A 24 -42.11 -0.83 -11.77
CA SER A 24 -41.22 0.26 -11.45
C SER A 24 -40.07 -0.24 -10.57
N THR A 25 -38.85 0.17 -10.89
CA THR A 25 -37.66 -0.14 -10.09
C THR A 25 -37.67 0.54 -8.71
N ASP A 26 -38.53 1.55 -8.50
CA ASP A 26 -38.63 2.25 -7.23
C ASP A 26 -39.20 1.41 -6.11
N SER A 27 -40.05 0.41 -6.47
CA SER A 27 -40.67 -0.53 -5.52
C SER A 27 -39.71 -1.62 -5.03
N LEU A 28 -38.54 -1.75 -5.66
CA LEU A 28 -37.56 -2.80 -5.32
C LEU A 28 -36.65 -2.39 -4.16
N SER A 29 -36.37 -3.37 -3.30
CA SER A 29 -35.34 -3.25 -2.27
C SER A 29 -33.94 -3.04 -2.87
N GLY A 30 -32.97 -2.57 -2.08
CA GLY A 30 -31.60 -2.38 -2.53
C GLY A 30 -30.94 -3.66 -3.08
N GLY A 31 -31.20 -4.80 -2.43
CA GLY A 31 -30.71 -6.10 -2.91
C GLY A 31 -31.36 -6.57 -4.21
N GLU A 32 -32.64 -6.30 -4.39
CA GLU A 32 -33.34 -6.59 -5.64
C GLU A 32 -32.86 -5.70 -6.79
N LYS A 33 -32.62 -4.42 -6.53
CA LYS A 33 -32.01 -3.50 -7.51
C LYS A 33 -30.64 -3.97 -7.96
N THR A 34 -29.80 -4.42 -7.03
CA THR A 34 -28.48 -4.98 -7.36
C THR A 34 -28.63 -6.25 -8.21
N ARG A 35 -29.48 -7.18 -7.82
CA ARG A 35 -29.74 -8.42 -8.59
C ARG A 35 -30.34 -8.13 -9.96
N LEU A 36 -31.21 -7.15 -10.09
CA LEU A 36 -31.75 -6.70 -11.36
C LEU A 36 -30.68 -6.18 -12.31
N SER A 37 -29.76 -5.34 -11.78
CA SER A 37 -28.62 -4.83 -12.55
C SER A 37 -27.72 -5.96 -13.05
N LEU A 38 -27.47 -6.97 -12.20
CA LEU A 38 -26.68 -8.15 -12.56
C LEU A 38 -27.42 -9.05 -13.59
N ALA A 39 -28.74 -9.17 -13.50
CA ALA A 39 -29.57 -9.85 -14.52
C ALA A 39 -29.40 -9.16 -15.89
N GLY A 40 -29.35 -7.84 -15.93
CA GLY A 40 -29.05 -7.07 -17.14
C GLY A 40 -27.74 -7.47 -17.83
N LEU A 41 -26.69 -7.76 -17.08
CA LEU A 41 -25.42 -8.25 -17.64
C LEU A 41 -25.56 -9.61 -18.32
N THR A 42 -26.40 -10.48 -17.77
CA THR A 42 -26.68 -11.80 -18.35
C THR A 42 -27.43 -11.69 -19.68
N ILE A 43 -28.27 -10.67 -19.84
CA ILE A 43 -29.03 -10.40 -21.07
C ILE A 43 -28.14 -9.77 -22.14
N HIS A 44 -27.39 -8.71 -21.76
CA HIS A 44 -26.61 -7.90 -22.69
C HIS A 44 -25.27 -8.55 -23.12
N ARG A 45 -24.70 -9.40 -22.26
CA ARG A 45 -23.45 -10.11 -22.50
C ARG A 45 -22.31 -9.19 -23.01
N PRO A 46 -21.97 -8.11 -22.29
CA PRO A 46 -20.93 -7.19 -22.71
C PRO A 46 -19.57 -7.89 -22.75
N ALA A 47 -18.64 -7.38 -23.57
CA ALA A 47 -17.26 -7.90 -23.62
C ALA A 47 -16.43 -7.53 -22.38
N ILE A 48 -16.77 -6.43 -21.73
CA ILE A 48 -16.10 -5.91 -20.52
C ILE A 48 -17.17 -5.61 -19.47
N VAL A 49 -16.97 -6.06 -18.25
CA VAL A 49 -17.85 -5.84 -17.09
C VAL A 49 -17.05 -5.17 -15.98
N LEU A 50 -17.56 -4.04 -15.50
CA LEU A 50 -17.04 -3.32 -14.35
C LEU A 50 -18.00 -3.51 -13.18
N LEU A 51 -17.52 -4.04 -12.07
CA LEU A 51 -18.28 -4.23 -10.86
C LEU A 51 -17.62 -3.49 -9.70
N ASP A 52 -18.37 -2.57 -9.10
CA ASP A 52 -17.93 -1.83 -7.91
C ASP A 52 -18.76 -2.29 -6.72
N GLU A 53 -18.11 -2.91 -5.74
CA GLU A 53 -18.70 -3.49 -4.52
C GLU A 53 -19.98 -4.29 -4.79
N PRO A 54 -19.97 -5.26 -5.72
CA PRO A 54 -21.18 -5.93 -6.17
C PRO A 54 -21.82 -6.84 -5.11
N THR A 55 -21.13 -7.12 -4.02
CA THR A 55 -21.66 -7.88 -2.87
C THR A 55 -22.48 -7.04 -1.90
N ASN A 56 -22.45 -5.71 -2.03
CA ASN A 56 -23.22 -4.82 -1.18
C ASN A 56 -24.72 -5.04 -1.41
N HIS A 57 -25.47 -5.03 -0.33
CA HIS A 57 -26.91 -5.27 -0.29
C HIS A 57 -27.36 -6.68 -0.75
N LEU A 58 -26.44 -7.58 -1.09
CA LEU A 58 -26.78 -8.96 -1.40
C LEU A 58 -26.82 -9.81 -0.13
N ASP A 59 -27.89 -10.58 0.01
CA ASP A 59 -28.00 -11.69 0.95
C ASP A 59 -27.07 -12.85 0.55
N ARG A 60 -26.98 -13.87 1.37
CA ARG A 60 -26.13 -15.03 1.09
C ARG A 60 -26.44 -15.67 -0.26
N THR A 61 -27.73 -15.88 -0.56
CA THR A 61 -28.16 -16.47 -1.83
C THR A 61 -27.79 -15.60 -3.04
N GLY A 62 -27.93 -14.28 -2.90
CA GLY A 62 -27.54 -13.32 -3.93
C GLY A 62 -26.05 -13.34 -4.19
N ARG A 63 -25.21 -13.45 -3.13
CA ARG A 63 -23.75 -13.58 -3.25
C ARG A 63 -23.35 -14.88 -3.93
N ASP A 64 -23.97 -16.02 -3.57
CA ASP A 64 -23.68 -17.30 -4.20
C ASP A 64 -23.96 -17.24 -5.72
N ARG A 65 -25.09 -16.64 -6.13
CA ARG A 65 -25.41 -16.40 -7.56
C ARG A 65 -24.37 -15.50 -8.26
N LEU A 66 -23.90 -14.44 -7.57
CA LEU A 66 -22.84 -13.57 -8.10
C LEU A 66 -21.52 -14.34 -8.30
N TYR A 67 -21.14 -15.17 -7.34
CA TYR A 67 -19.94 -15.99 -7.46
C TYR A 67 -20.02 -16.97 -8.61
N ASP A 68 -21.17 -17.60 -8.81
CA ASP A 68 -21.40 -18.51 -9.95
C ASP A 68 -21.37 -17.77 -11.29
N TYR A 69 -21.95 -16.56 -11.35
CA TYR A 69 -21.84 -15.70 -12.52
C TYR A 69 -20.37 -15.38 -12.84
N ILE A 70 -19.58 -14.98 -11.86
CA ILE A 70 -18.15 -14.64 -12.06
C ILE A 70 -17.35 -15.85 -12.54
N ARG A 71 -17.58 -17.04 -11.99
CA ARG A 71 -16.91 -18.29 -12.41
C ARG A 71 -17.21 -18.67 -13.85
N THR A 72 -18.40 -18.37 -14.34
CA THR A 72 -18.86 -18.77 -15.67
C THR A 72 -18.77 -17.66 -16.71
N CYS A 73 -18.48 -16.43 -16.28
CA CYS A 73 -18.41 -15.26 -17.12
C CYS A 73 -17.22 -15.34 -18.08
N LYS A 74 -17.46 -15.15 -19.38
CA LYS A 74 -16.44 -15.12 -20.42
C LYS A 74 -15.95 -13.71 -20.75
N ALA A 75 -16.59 -12.68 -20.18
CA ALA A 75 -16.20 -11.30 -20.37
C ALA A 75 -14.94 -10.97 -19.58
N THR A 76 -14.25 -9.92 -19.97
CA THR A 76 -13.20 -9.33 -19.13
C THR A 76 -13.85 -8.68 -17.91
N LEU A 77 -13.51 -9.17 -16.72
CA LEU A 77 -14.06 -8.66 -15.45
C LEU A 77 -13.04 -7.74 -14.78
N ILE A 78 -13.50 -6.56 -14.37
CA ILE A 78 -12.79 -5.68 -13.44
C ILE A 78 -13.70 -5.50 -12.23
N VAL A 79 -13.22 -5.93 -11.07
CA VAL A 79 -14.01 -5.93 -9.83
C VAL A 79 -13.28 -5.16 -8.76
N VAL A 80 -13.98 -4.22 -8.13
CA VAL A 80 -13.55 -3.56 -6.90
C VAL A 80 -14.37 -4.13 -5.75
N SER A 81 -13.74 -4.71 -4.75
CA SER A 81 -14.43 -5.31 -3.61
C SER A 81 -13.51 -5.52 -2.42
N HIS A 82 -14.08 -5.65 -1.21
CA HIS A 82 -13.43 -6.18 -0.01
C HIS A 82 -13.91 -7.60 0.33
N ASP A 83 -14.72 -8.20 -0.47
CA ASP A 83 -15.10 -9.60 -0.30
C ASP A 83 -13.92 -10.50 -0.74
N THR A 84 -13.24 -11.07 0.24
CA THR A 84 -12.05 -11.91 0.00
C THR A 84 -12.37 -13.17 -0.77
N TYR A 85 -13.58 -13.72 -0.62
CA TYR A 85 -13.98 -14.88 -1.38
C TYR A 85 -14.15 -14.54 -2.86
N LEU A 86 -14.84 -13.45 -3.16
CA LEU A 86 -15.01 -12.93 -4.51
C LEU A 86 -13.66 -12.65 -5.17
N LEU A 87 -12.76 -11.94 -4.48
CA LEU A 87 -11.43 -11.59 -5.00
C LEU A 87 -10.57 -12.82 -5.29
N ASN A 88 -10.77 -13.92 -4.57
CA ASN A 88 -10.06 -15.18 -4.84
C ASN A 88 -10.62 -15.97 -6.03
N LEU A 89 -11.77 -15.59 -6.58
CA LEU A 89 -12.29 -16.15 -7.84
C LEU A 89 -11.62 -15.55 -9.09
N LEU A 90 -10.87 -14.45 -8.92
CA LEU A 90 -10.23 -13.72 -10.00
C LEU A 90 -8.75 -14.12 -10.14
N ASP A 91 -8.25 -14.09 -11.38
CA ASP A 91 -6.89 -14.54 -11.70
C ASP A 91 -5.79 -13.53 -11.38
N ARG A 92 -6.14 -12.26 -11.24
CA ARG A 92 -5.21 -11.16 -11.03
C ARG A 92 -5.74 -10.19 -9.99
N THR A 93 -4.83 -9.68 -9.16
CA THR A 93 -5.12 -8.63 -8.19
C THR A 93 -4.33 -7.38 -8.53
N CYS A 94 -5.01 -6.22 -8.46
CA CYS A 94 -4.38 -4.92 -8.64
C CYS A 94 -4.51 -4.10 -7.35
N GLU A 95 -3.43 -3.54 -6.88
CA GLU A 95 -3.39 -2.61 -5.76
C GLU A 95 -3.32 -1.18 -6.28
N LEU A 96 -4.32 -0.37 -5.99
CA LEU A 96 -4.31 1.06 -6.28
C LEU A 96 -3.80 1.83 -5.05
N SER A 97 -2.74 2.59 -5.22
CA SER A 97 -2.11 3.39 -4.17
C SER A 97 -1.78 4.79 -4.66
N LYS A 98 -1.30 5.66 -3.75
CA LYS A 98 -0.79 6.99 -4.12
C LYS A 98 0.39 6.94 -5.12
N LYS A 99 1.09 5.82 -5.21
CA LYS A 99 2.22 5.58 -6.12
C LYS A 99 1.78 5.07 -7.49
N GLY A 100 0.47 4.81 -7.69
CA GLY A 100 -0.10 4.26 -8.90
C GLY A 100 -0.69 2.87 -8.73
N LEU A 101 -0.92 2.21 -9.85
CA LEU A 101 -1.49 0.87 -9.93
C LEU A 101 -0.37 -0.17 -10.02
N LYS A 102 -0.38 -1.12 -9.09
CA LYS A 102 0.54 -2.28 -9.10
C LYS A 102 -0.26 -3.56 -9.32
N THR A 103 0.14 -4.35 -10.31
CA THR A 103 -0.52 -5.61 -10.66
C THR A 103 0.27 -6.79 -10.07
N TYR A 104 -0.44 -7.73 -9.47
CA TYR A 104 0.09 -8.99 -8.96
C TYR A 104 -0.47 -10.14 -9.81
N GLY A 105 0.39 -11.08 -10.21
CA GLY A 105 0.08 -12.17 -11.14
C GLY A 105 -0.66 -13.34 -10.50
N GLY A 106 -1.61 -13.11 -9.62
CA GLY A 106 -2.38 -14.15 -8.94
C GLY A 106 -3.63 -13.58 -8.26
N ASN A 107 -4.39 -14.47 -7.63
CA ASN A 107 -5.58 -14.12 -6.88
C ASN A 107 -5.25 -13.34 -5.60
N TYR A 108 -6.26 -13.00 -4.82
CA TYR A 108 -6.11 -12.21 -3.60
C TYR A 108 -5.22 -12.88 -2.53
N ASN A 109 -5.27 -14.22 -2.40
CA ASN A 109 -4.40 -14.92 -1.46
C ASN A 109 -2.92 -14.82 -1.86
N PHE A 110 -2.62 -14.94 -3.15
CA PHE A 110 -1.28 -14.71 -3.69
C PHE A 110 -0.80 -13.27 -3.42
N TYR A 111 -1.66 -12.29 -3.70
CA TYR A 111 -1.38 -10.88 -3.39
C TYR A 111 -1.03 -10.68 -1.92
N ARG A 112 -1.84 -11.21 -0.99
CA ARG A 112 -1.61 -11.09 0.46
C ARG A 112 -0.26 -11.65 0.88
N GLU A 113 0.12 -12.80 0.34
CA GLU A 113 1.41 -13.41 0.67
C GLU A 113 2.59 -12.58 0.13
N GLN A 114 2.49 -12.10 -1.11
CA GLN A 114 3.51 -11.21 -1.68
C GLN A 114 3.64 -9.91 -0.87
N LYS A 115 2.53 -9.33 -0.47
CA LYS A 115 2.50 -8.12 0.34
C LYS A 115 3.16 -8.33 1.70
N ARG A 116 2.88 -9.46 2.36
CA ARG A 116 3.50 -9.83 3.63
C ARG A 116 5.02 -9.94 3.52
N ILE A 117 5.53 -10.51 2.43
CA ILE A 117 6.97 -10.61 2.16
C ILE A 117 7.57 -9.20 1.94
N GLU A 118 6.92 -8.37 1.13
CA GLU A 118 7.37 -6.99 0.88
C GLU A 118 7.43 -6.16 2.17
N ASP A 119 6.40 -6.24 3.00
CA ASP A 119 6.29 -5.50 4.26
C ASP A 119 7.37 -5.97 5.26
N SER A 120 7.58 -7.29 5.40
CA SER A 120 8.63 -7.82 6.28
C SER A 120 10.05 -7.43 5.82
N ALA A 121 10.31 -7.43 4.52
CA ALA A 121 11.58 -6.97 3.97
C ALA A 121 11.80 -5.46 4.20
N LEU A 122 10.73 -4.66 4.11
CA LEU A 122 10.79 -3.24 4.41
C LEU A 122 11.09 -2.97 5.89
N GLU A 123 10.42 -3.68 6.79
CA GLU A 123 10.68 -3.60 8.24
C GLU A 123 12.14 -3.93 8.57
N GLN A 124 12.68 -5.02 8.04
CA GLN A 124 14.08 -5.39 8.25
C GLN A 124 15.06 -4.31 7.75
N ARG A 125 14.75 -3.66 6.61
CA ARG A 125 15.57 -2.55 6.10
C ARG A 125 15.51 -1.35 7.03
N ILE A 126 14.34 -0.97 7.51
CA ILE A 126 14.16 0.13 8.46
C ILE A 126 14.96 -0.14 9.74
N ASP A 127 14.86 -1.34 10.29
CA ASP A 127 15.58 -1.72 11.51
C ASP A 127 17.10 -1.66 11.31
N SER A 128 17.60 -2.16 10.18
CA SER A 128 19.04 -2.12 9.86
C SER A 128 19.56 -0.69 9.68
N GLU A 129 18.80 0.18 9.02
CA GLU A 129 19.16 1.60 8.86
C GLU A 129 19.13 2.34 10.19
N GLN A 130 18.15 2.06 11.04
CA GLN A 130 18.08 2.64 12.39
C GLN A 130 19.26 2.19 13.26
N ALA A 131 19.63 0.92 13.21
CA ALA A 131 20.79 0.39 13.92
C ALA A 131 22.10 1.06 13.46
N ALA A 132 22.27 1.19 12.14
CA ALA A 132 23.42 1.89 11.56
C ALA A 132 23.48 3.36 12.00
N LEU A 133 22.34 4.05 12.00
CA LEU A 133 22.26 5.44 12.46
C LEU A 133 22.60 5.59 13.95
N ARG A 134 22.10 4.68 14.80
CA ARG A 134 22.45 4.66 16.24
C ARG A 134 23.96 4.46 16.45
N LEU A 135 24.57 3.54 15.70
CA LEU A 135 26.01 3.29 15.78
C LEU A 135 26.82 4.50 15.31
N ALA A 136 26.41 5.14 14.20
CA ALA A 136 27.07 6.35 13.69
C ALA A 136 27.00 7.50 14.69
N ARG A 137 25.84 7.72 15.33
CA ARG A 137 25.67 8.74 16.39
C ARG A 137 26.58 8.46 17.59
N LYS A 138 26.65 7.21 18.06
CA LYS A 138 27.52 6.81 19.17
C LYS A 138 28.99 7.09 18.84
N LYS A 139 29.45 6.69 17.65
CA LYS A 139 30.83 6.96 17.21
C LYS A 139 31.12 8.46 17.12
N ALA A 140 30.18 9.26 16.59
CA ALA A 140 30.36 10.71 16.52
C ALA A 140 30.45 11.33 17.91
N GLN A 141 29.65 10.89 18.87
CA GLN A 141 29.69 11.33 20.25
C GLN A 141 31.04 10.97 20.92
N GLU A 142 31.53 9.74 20.76
CA GLU A 142 32.80 9.30 21.29
C GLU A 142 34.00 10.14 20.73
N ILE A 143 33.93 10.46 19.43
CA ILE A 143 34.95 11.33 18.80
C ILE A 143 34.89 12.74 19.39
N ALA A 144 33.71 13.32 19.53
CA ALA A 144 33.51 14.64 20.12
C ALA A 144 34.04 14.71 21.58
N GLU A 145 33.69 13.68 22.38
CA GLU A 145 34.21 13.59 23.75
C GLU A 145 35.76 13.48 23.84
N ARG A 146 36.35 12.66 22.93
CA ARG A 146 37.83 12.56 22.85
C ARG A 146 38.48 13.89 22.44
N GLN A 147 37.88 14.60 21.49
CA GLN A 147 38.37 15.91 21.07
C GLN A 147 38.26 16.92 22.22
N GLN A 148 37.13 16.94 22.92
CA GLN A 148 36.93 17.82 24.08
C GLN A 148 37.94 17.54 25.21
N LYS A 149 38.19 16.26 25.52
CA LYS A 149 39.20 15.87 26.51
C LYS A 149 40.62 16.33 26.10
N ARG A 150 40.97 16.14 24.81
CA ARG A 150 42.28 16.61 24.29
C ARG A 150 42.40 18.12 24.34
N PHE A 151 41.37 18.86 24.01
CA PHE A 151 41.34 20.31 24.09
C PHE A 151 41.56 20.80 25.54
N ASN A 152 40.77 20.25 26.48
CA ASN A 152 40.88 20.60 27.90
C ASN A 152 42.25 20.24 28.49
N GLN A 153 42.85 19.13 28.04
CA GLN A 153 44.17 18.72 28.46
C GLN A 153 45.26 19.64 27.88
N GLY A 154 45.09 20.10 26.65
CA GLY A 154 45.97 21.10 26.00
C GLY A 154 45.93 22.45 26.73
N GLU A 155 44.74 22.90 27.14
CA GLU A 155 44.63 24.15 27.93
C GLU A 155 45.28 24.03 29.32
N ARG A 156 45.04 22.94 30.05
CA ARG A 156 45.69 22.69 31.34
C ARG A 156 47.22 22.66 31.23
N ASN A 157 47.76 22.13 30.14
CA ASN A 157 49.20 22.12 29.91
C ASN A 157 49.75 23.51 29.53
N LYS A 158 48.98 24.35 28.82
CA LYS A 158 49.32 25.75 28.55
C LYS A 158 49.47 26.57 29.85
N ASP A 159 48.58 26.33 30.82
CA ASP A 159 48.64 27.04 32.11
C ASP A 159 49.82 26.63 33.00
N ARG A 160 50.43 25.47 32.75
CA ARG A 160 51.62 24.98 33.42
C ARG A 160 52.94 25.48 32.81
N LEU A 161 52.90 26.09 31.62
CA LEU A 161 54.08 26.61 30.96
C LEU A 161 54.48 27.98 31.52
N PRO A 162 55.82 28.24 31.72
CA PRO A 162 56.29 29.55 32.11
C PRO A 162 55.85 30.65 31.15
N ARG A 163 55.64 31.88 31.67
CA ARG A 163 55.00 32.98 30.89
C ARG A 163 55.74 33.28 29.57
N ILE A 164 57.03 33.04 29.50
CA ILE A 164 57.91 33.26 28.32
C ILE A 164 57.54 32.30 27.16
N LEU A 165 57.15 31.07 27.46
CA LEU A 165 56.77 30.05 26.43
C LEU A 165 55.30 30.10 26.02
N ARG A 166 54.45 30.83 26.74
CA ARG A 166 53.02 31.01 26.42
C ARG A 166 52.81 31.82 25.13
N LYS A 167 53.68 32.81 24.83
CA LYS A 167 53.58 33.64 23.62
C LYS A 167 53.86 32.84 22.35
N GLY A 168 54.88 32.00 22.32
CA GLY A 168 55.21 31.19 21.14
C GLY A 168 54.25 30.03 20.83
N ALA A 169 53.42 29.64 21.81
CA ALA A 169 52.37 28.61 21.58
C ALA A 169 51.10 29.20 20.98
N LYS A 170 50.81 30.49 21.21
CA LYS A 170 49.66 31.19 20.64
C LYS A 170 49.81 31.40 19.12
N ASP A 171 51.01 31.84 18.69
CA ASP A 171 51.31 32.08 17.28
C ASP A 171 51.28 30.80 16.42
N ARG A 172 51.68 29.63 16.98
CA ARG A 172 51.58 28.34 16.27
C ARG A 172 50.13 27.81 16.13
N GLY A 173 49.26 28.14 17.07
CA GLY A 173 47.84 27.76 17.03
C GLY A 173 47.07 28.53 15.96
N GLU A 174 47.32 29.83 15.85
CA GLU A 174 46.63 30.69 14.86
C GLU A 174 47.03 30.38 13.42
N THR A 175 48.33 30.05 13.18
CA THR A 175 48.81 29.63 11.85
C THR A 175 48.26 28.30 11.39
N THR A 176 47.95 27.39 12.31
CA THR A 176 47.35 26.09 11.96
C THR A 176 45.86 26.21 11.63
N ILE A 177 45.13 27.06 12.33
CA ILE A 177 43.69 27.33 12.09
C ILE A 177 43.50 28.11 10.77
N SER A 178 44.38 29.06 10.48
CA SER A 178 44.37 29.80 9.21
C SER A 178 44.59 28.87 8.01
N LYS A 179 45.54 27.95 8.07
CA LYS A 179 45.82 26.97 7.01
C LYS A 179 44.70 25.93 6.81
N LEU A 180 43.89 25.67 7.82
CA LEU A 180 42.72 24.79 7.71
C LEU A 180 41.49 25.50 7.09
N ARG A 181 41.39 26.83 7.24
CA ARG A 181 40.31 27.63 6.61
C ARG A 181 40.54 27.90 5.14
N GLU A 182 41.77 27.88 4.65
CA GLU A 182 42.09 28.06 3.22
C GLU A 182 41.92 26.79 2.37
N LYS A 183 41.60 25.63 2.99
CA LYS A 183 41.43 24.34 2.30
C LYS A 183 39.99 23.89 2.16
N HIS A 184 39.01 24.69 2.55
CA HIS A 184 37.58 24.51 2.34
C HIS A 184 36.96 25.76 1.72
#